data_42982c50ba30bd84a969c666962f423e
#
_entry.id   42982c50ba30bd84a969c666962f423e
#
_cell.length_a   1.000
_cell.length_b   1.000
_cell.length_c   1.000
_cell.angle_alpha   90.00
_cell.angle_beta   90.00
_cell.angle_gamma   90.00
#
_symmetry.space_group_name_H-M   'P 1'
#
loop_
_entity.id
_entity.type
_entity.pdbx_description
1 polymer ?
#
loop_
_entity_poly.entity_id
_entity_poly.type
_entity_poly.pdbx_seq_one_letter_code
_entity_poly.pdbx_strand_id
1 'polypeptide(L)'
;LAVLCSCTSTIISKEVIKEEALVIEKESPEIIEANIEKEPYDIWERIRVELTLTIPEDQIAATSIYRERLYSNQTAVNRISKSGQRYLYHTLSRAQDLNLPVELALLPFVESEFDPYAKSVDGATGIWQFLPATGREWGLKSNWWYDGKKDVMASTEAALGFLTYLNKKFEGDWLLAMAAYNAGPTRVNRAIRKNKNAGKSTRFWDLDLPKETTAYVPKLLVLCELIRDPDSFDVNLPSIANRAYFQKVKIPGQLDLMQAADLAGLNPETIYAVSYTHLTLPTSIQ
;
A
#
# COMPACT_ATOMS: atom_id res chain seq x y z
N LEU A 1 -4.01 42.10 49.35
CA LEU A 1 -4.95 42.25 48.21
C LEU A 1 -5.07 40.88 47.58
N ALA A 2 -6.17 40.19 47.89
CA ALA A 2 -6.51 38.89 47.33
C ALA A 2 -7.25 39.11 46.00
N VAL A 3 -6.84 38.45 44.91
CA VAL A 3 -7.63 38.32 43.68
C VAL A 3 -8.05 36.86 43.56
N LEU A 4 -9.34 36.63 43.81
CA LEU A 4 -10.02 35.38 43.53
C LEU A 4 -10.23 35.25 42.03
N CYS A 5 -9.64 34.24 41.43
CA CYS A 5 -9.93 33.83 40.05
C CYS A 5 -11.00 32.73 40.07
N SER A 6 -12.22 33.09 39.68
CA SER A 6 -13.37 32.21 39.55
C SER A 6 -13.25 31.40 38.27
N CYS A 7 -13.03 30.10 38.42
CA CYS A 7 -13.17 29.14 37.32
C CYS A 7 -14.67 28.85 37.11
N THR A 8 -15.28 29.46 36.10
CA THR A 8 -16.58 29.02 35.56
C THR A 8 -16.35 27.93 34.52
N SER A 9 -16.64 26.69 34.92
CA SER A 9 -16.74 25.55 34.03
C SER A 9 -17.99 25.74 33.14
N THR A 10 -17.79 26.12 31.91
CA THR A 10 -18.88 26.15 30.92
C THR A 10 -19.17 24.71 30.48
N ILE A 11 -20.26 24.16 31.02
CA ILE A 11 -20.81 22.89 30.51
C ILE A 11 -21.44 23.19 29.15
N ILE A 12 -20.75 22.83 28.09
CA ILE A 12 -21.31 22.88 26.74
C ILE A 12 -22.25 21.68 26.62
N SER A 13 -23.55 21.96 26.58
CA SER A 13 -24.60 20.95 26.45
C SER A 13 -24.51 20.24 25.09
N LYS A 14 -24.90 18.95 25.07
CA LYS A 14 -24.95 18.11 23.87
C LYS A 14 -25.75 18.70 22.69
N GLU A 15 -26.59 19.67 22.95
CA GLU A 15 -27.43 20.33 21.93
C GLU A 15 -26.64 21.33 21.07
N VAL A 16 -25.65 22.03 21.61
CA VAL A 16 -24.85 23.01 20.87
C VAL A 16 -23.96 22.34 19.82
N ILE A 17 -23.49 21.13 20.08
CA ILE A 17 -22.66 20.38 19.13
C ILE A 17 -23.51 19.86 17.94
N LYS A 18 -24.81 19.67 18.11
CA LYS A 18 -25.70 19.23 17.04
C LYS A 18 -26.08 20.34 16.06
N GLU A 19 -26.11 21.59 16.46
CA GLU A 19 -26.50 22.70 15.59
C GLU A 19 -25.37 23.20 14.68
N GLU A 20 -24.10 23.15 15.12
CA GLU A 20 -22.97 23.55 14.28
C GLU A 20 -22.51 22.45 13.29
N ALA A 21 -22.91 21.20 13.50
CA ALA A 21 -22.60 20.09 12.58
C ALA A 21 -23.60 19.95 11.41
N LEU A 22 -24.67 20.75 11.35
CA LEU A 22 -25.81 20.60 10.43
C LEU A 22 -25.91 21.68 9.35
N VAL A 23 -24.91 22.53 9.20
CA VAL A 23 -24.82 23.44 8.04
C VAL A 23 -23.83 22.89 7.03
N ILE A 24 -24.13 21.69 6.53
CA ILE A 24 -23.69 21.29 5.19
C ILE A 24 -24.93 21.60 4.30
N GLU A 25 -24.87 22.72 3.62
CA GLU A 25 -25.84 23.05 2.58
C GLU A 25 -25.92 21.88 1.60
N LYS A 26 -27.17 21.35 1.50
CA LYS A 26 -27.53 20.47 0.40
C LYS A 26 -27.66 21.32 -0.87
N GLU A 27 -26.55 21.60 -1.51
CA GLU A 27 -26.59 21.89 -2.93
C GLU A 27 -26.87 20.58 -3.67
N SER A 28 -28.07 20.50 -4.23
CA SER A 28 -28.41 19.46 -5.20
C SER A 28 -27.47 19.62 -6.39
N PRO A 29 -26.65 18.64 -6.76
CA PRO A 29 -25.86 18.75 -7.97
C PRO A 29 -26.85 18.73 -9.16
N GLU A 30 -26.90 19.80 -9.93
CA GLU A 30 -27.38 19.74 -11.31
C GLU A 30 -26.55 18.68 -12.04
N ILE A 31 -27.24 17.67 -12.53
CA ILE A 31 -26.64 16.57 -13.31
C ILE A 31 -26.18 17.16 -14.63
N ILE A 32 -24.92 17.57 -14.69
CA ILE A 32 -24.24 17.76 -15.95
C ILE A 32 -23.98 16.35 -16.48
N GLU A 33 -24.80 15.90 -17.44
CA GLU A 33 -24.50 14.75 -18.30
C GLU A 33 -23.30 15.08 -19.19
N ALA A 34 -22.10 15.14 -18.59
CA ALA A 34 -20.86 14.98 -19.32
C ALA A 34 -20.62 13.47 -19.47
N ASN A 35 -20.16 13.01 -20.64
CA ASN A 35 -19.69 11.65 -20.89
C ASN A 35 -18.73 11.20 -19.79
N ILE A 36 -19.27 10.69 -18.69
CA ILE A 36 -18.49 10.00 -17.68
C ILE A 36 -18.26 8.62 -18.27
N GLU A 37 -17.07 8.39 -18.82
CA GLU A 37 -16.56 7.02 -18.94
C GLU A 37 -16.81 6.39 -17.56
N LYS A 38 -17.74 5.41 -17.51
CA LYS A 38 -18.06 4.75 -16.24
C LYS A 38 -16.76 4.16 -15.73
N GLU A 39 -16.28 4.67 -14.60
CA GLU A 39 -15.13 4.05 -13.93
C GLU A 39 -15.36 2.53 -13.81
N PRO A 40 -14.36 1.72 -14.11
CA PRO A 40 -14.48 0.27 -14.04
C PRO A 40 -15.03 -0.13 -12.67
N TYR A 41 -16.06 -0.97 -12.65
CA TYR A 41 -16.61 -1.50 -11.41
C TYR A 41 -15.58 -2.33 -10.64
N ASP A 42 -14.69 -3.01 -11.37
CA ASP A 42 -13.63 -3.90 -10.87
C ASP A 42 -12.27 -3.21 -10.93
N ILE A 43 -11.55 -3.23 -9.81
CA ILE A 43 -10.20 -2.65 -9.73
C ILE A 43 -9.20 -3.37 -10.64
N TRP A 44 -9.41 -4.66 -10.93
CA TRP A 44 -8.56 -5.41 -11.85
C TRP A 44 -8.65 -4.88 -13.28
N GLU A 45 -9.85 -4.45 -13.71
CA GLU A 45 -10.02 -3.81 -15.02
C GLU A 45 -9.26 -2.49 -15.09
N ARG A 46 -9.32 -1.68 -14.04
CA ARG A 46 -8.56 -0.43 -13.92
C ARG A 46 -7.06 -0.68 -14.00
N ILE A 47 -6.55 -1.71 -13.33
CA ILE A 47 -5.14 -2.09 -13.39
C ILE A 47 -4.77 -2.61 -14.77
N ARG A 48 -5.59 -3.49 -15.33
CA ARG A 48 -5.31 -4.22 -16.59
C ARG A 48 -4.99 -3.30 -17.76
N VAL A 49 -5.72 -2.19 -17.88
CA VAL A 49 -5.53 -1.24 -19.00
C VAL A 49 -4.23 -0.43 -18.89
N GLU A 50 -3.62 -0.37 -17.71
CA GLU A 50 -2.41 0.42 -17.47
C GLU A 50 -1.15 -0.45 -17.26
N LEU A 51 -1.27 -1.79 -17.26
CA LEU A 51 -0.12 -2.68 -17.12
C LEU A 51 0.85 -2.53 -18.29
N THR A 52 2.08 -2.15 -18.00
CA THR A 52 3.14 -1.90 -18.98
C THR A 52 4.28 -2.90 -18.92
N LEU A 53 4.59 -3.41 -17.74
CA LEU A 53 5.69 -4.34 -17.55
C LEU A 53 5.31 -5.74 -18.00
N THR A 54 6.25 -6.39 -18.71
CA THR A 54 6.07 -7.74 -19.27
C THR A 54 7.26 -8.62 -18.96
N ILE A 55 7.05 -9.93 -19.01
CA ILE A 55 8.13 -10.92 -18.97
C ILE A 55 8.72 -11.02 -20.38
N PRO A 56 10.04 -10.83 -20.55
CA PRO A 56 10.68 -11.03 -21.85
C PRO A 56 10.52 -12.48 -22.34
N GLU A 57 10.40 -12.67 -23.65
CA GLU A 57 10.21 -14.00 -24.26
C GLU A 57 11.28 -15.01 -23.82
N ASP A 58 12.55 -14.58 -23.75
CA ASP A 58 13.69 -15.40 -23.32
C ASP A 58 13.62 -15.79 -21.83
N GLN A 59 12.67 -15.20 -21.02
CA GLN A 59 12.50 -15.44 -19.61
C GLN A 59 11.20 -16.17 -19.23
N ILE A 60 10.31 -16.42 -20.20
CA ILE A 60 9.02 -17.08 -19.95
C ILE A 60 9.20 -18.46 -19.30
N ALA A 61 10.12 -19.27 -19.82
CA ALA A 61 10.39 -20.59 -19.29
C ALA A 61 10.94 -20.54 -17.84
N ALA A 62 11.78 -19.56 -17.53
CA ALA A 62 12.35 -19.39 -16.19
C ALA A 62 11.31 -18.92 -15.18
N THR A 63 10.25 -18.26 -15.60
CA THR A 63 9.18 -17.75 -14.73
C THR A 63 8.03 -18.73 -14.53
N SER A 64 7.92 -19.80 -15.34
CA SER A 64 6.85 -20.81 -15.26
C SER A 64 6.67 -21.41 -13.88
N ILE A 65 7.75 -21.62 -13.15
CA ILE A 65 7.72 -22.15 -11.78
C ILE A 65 6.93 -21.24 -10.81
N TYR A 66 6.95 -19.92 -11.00
CA TYR A 66 6.19 -18.97 -10.18
C TYR A 66 4.72 -19.00 -10.58
N ARG A 67 4.44 -19.13 -11.88
CA ARG A 67 3.09 -19.31 -12.40
C ARG A 67 2.43 -20.55 -11.76
N GLU A 68 3.09 -21.68 -11.82
CA GLU A 68 2.57 -22.94 -11.27
C GLU A 68 2.41 -22.91 -9.75
N ARG A 69 3.39 -22.39 -9.02
CA ARG A 69 3.39 -22.43 -7.55
C ARG A 69 2.48 -21.41 -6.89
N LEU A 70 2.35 -20.22 -7.46
CA LEU A 70 1.68 -19.10 -6.81
C LEU A 70 0.23 -18.94 -7.24
N TYR A 71 -0.08 -19.21 -8.52
CA TYR A 71 -1.34 -18.78 -9.11
C TYR A 71 -2.08 -19.87 -9.88
N SER A 72 -1.60 -21.11 -9.88
CA SER A 72 -2.21 -22.22 -10.61
C SER A 72 -3.44 -22.84 -9.93
N ASN A 73 -3.88 -22.30 -8.79
CA ASN A 73 -5.05 -22.82 -8.11
C ASN A 73 -5.97 -21.70 -7.61
N GLN A 74 -7.27 -21.96 -7.66
CA GLN A 74 -8.29 -20.99 -7.29
C GLN A 74 -8.18 -20.49 -5.85
N THR A 75 -7.71 -21.33 -4.92
CA THR A 75 -7.55 -20.95 -3.50
C THR A 75 -6.52 -19.83 -3.33
N ALA A 76 -5.38 -19.94 -4.04
CA ALA A 76 -4.34 -18.91 -4.00
C ALA A 76 -4.85 -17.59 -4.60
N VAL A 77 -5.56 -17.65 -5.73
CA VAL A 77 -6.15 -16.47 -6.39
C VAL A 77 -7.23 -15.81 -5.52
N ASN A 78 -8.09 -16.61 -4.87
CA ASN A 78 -9.07 -16.08 -3.92
C ASN A 78 -8.42 -15.36 -2.74
N ARG A 79 -7.28 -15.87 -2.26
CA ARG A 79 -6.51 -15.23 -1.17
C ARG A 79 -5.96 -13.89 -1.60
N ILE A 80 -5.40 -13.77 -2.81
CA ILE A 80 -4.92 -12.53 -3.38
C ILE A 80 -6.05 -11.50 -3.44
N SER A 81 -7.18 -11.83 -4.06
CA SER A 81 -8.30 -10.91 -4.17
C SER A 81 -8.79 -10.47 -2.77
N LYS A 82 -8.91 -11.41 -1.83
CA LYS A 82 -9.32 -11.10 -0.45
C LYS A 82 -8.34 -10.17 0.26
N SER A 83 -7.03 -10.40 0.12
CA SER A 83 -6.01 -9.60 0.81
C SER A 83 -5.91 -8.17 0.25
N GLY A 84 -6.12 -7.98 -1.05
CA GLY A 84 -6.11 -6.67 -1.69
C GLY A 84 -7.31 -5.77 -1.37
N GLN A 85 -8.47 -6.33 -0.98
CA GLN A 85 -9.74 -5.60 -0.85
C GLN A 85 -9.66 -4.29 -0.06
N ARG A 86 -8.85 -4.24 1.00
CA ARG A 86 -8.80 -3.08 1.90
C ARG A 86 -7.90 -1.96 1.40
N TYR A 87 -6.80 -2.30 0.73
CA TYR A 87 -5.71 -1.35 0.54
C TYR A 87 -5.29 -1.16 -0.92
N LEU A 88 -5.64 -2.08 -1.82
CA LEU A 88 -5.23 -2.02 -3.22
C LEU A 88 -5.73 -0.74 -3.91
N TYR A 89 -6.98 -0.32 -3.65
CA TYR A 89 -7.48 0.94 -4.19
C TYR A 89 -6.60 2.13 -3.80
N HIS A 90 -6.16 2.18 -2.55
CA HIS A 90 -5.31 3.26 -2.06
C HIS A 90 -3.92 3.22 -2.71
N THR A 91 -3.25 2.05 -2.72
CA THR A 91 -1.91 1.93 -3.31
C THR A 91 -1.92 2.22 -4.81
N LEU A 92 -2.95 1.75 -5.53
CA LEU A 92 -3.15 2.01 -6.96
C LEU A 92 -3.37 3.50 -7.22
N SER A 93 -4.33 4.13 -6.54
CA SER A 93 -4.64 5.55 -6.73
C SER A 93 -3.41 6.42 -6.45
N ARG A 94 -2.62 6.10 -5.41
CA ARG A 94 -1.39 6.85 -5.13
C ARG A 94 -0.30 6.64 -6.19
N ALA A 95 -0.14 5.44 -6.74
CA ALA A 95 0.79 5.21 -7.85
C ALA A 95 0.39 6.02 -9.09
N GLN A 96 -0.90 6.04 -9.44
CA GLN A 96 -1.44 6.82 -10.56
C GLN A 96 -1.30 8.32 -10.34
N ASP A 97 -1.63 8.86 -9.15
CA ASP A 97 -1.47 10.27 -8.80
C ASP A 97 -0.01 10.76 -8.99
N LEU A 98 0.94 9.85 -8.80
CA LEU A 98 2.37 10.12 -8.96
C LEU A 98 2.89 9.78 -10.38
N ASN A 99 2.02 9.36 -11.29
CA ASN A 99 2.36 8.92 -12.64
C ASN A 99 3.42 7.78 -12.65
N LEU A 100 3.29 6.85 -11.71
CA LEU A 100 4.14 5.68 -11.60
C LEU A 100 3.47 4.45 -12.23
N PRO A 101 4.23 3.44 -12.68
CA PRO A 101 3.66 2.18 -13.15
C PRO A 101 2.73 1.56 -12.12
N VAL A 102 1.55 1.14 -12.54
CA VAL A 102 0.53 0.55 -11.65
C VAL A 102 0.99 -0.77 -11.03
N GLU A 103 1.93 -1.44 -11.65
CA GLU A 103 2.59 -2.64 -11.14
C GLU A 103 3.23 -2.42 -9.77
N LEU A 104 3.69 -1.20 -9.47
CA LEU A 104 4.27 -0.88 -8.16
C LEU A 104 3.23 -0.95 -7.04
N ALA A 105 1.96 -0.67 -7.33
CA ALA A 105 0.87 -0.80 -6.38
C ALA A 105 0.59 -2.27 -5.98
N LEU A 106 1.09 -3.23 -6.77
CA LEU A 106 0.94 -4.66 -6.54
C LEU A 106 2.07 -5.27 -5.70
N LEU A 107 3.16 -4.52 -5.45
CA LEU A 107 4.29 -5.01 -4.64
C LEU A 107 3.87 -5.53 -3.25
N PRO A 108 2.91 -4.91 -2.54
CA PRO A 108 2.44 -5.45 -1.26
C PRO A 108 1.91 -6.90 -1.32
N PHE A 109 1.44 -7.39 -2.48
CA PHE A 109 1.10 -8.81 -2.62
C PHE A 109 2.32 -9.72 -2.48
N VAL A 110 3.47 -9.27 -2.99
CA VAL A 110 4.73 -10.05 -2.95
C VAL A 110 5.44 -9.87 -1.61
N GLU A 111 5.27 -8.72 -0.97
CA GLU A 111 5.93 -8.37 0.30
C GLU A 111 5.26 -9.02 1.51
N SER A 112 3.93 -8.93 1.59
CA SER A 112 3.19 -9.27 2.81
C SER A 112 1.78 -9.81 2.58
N GLU A 113 1.36 -10.01 1.34
CA GLU A 113 -0.05 -10.24 0.98
C GLU A 113 -0.96 -9.12 1.56
N PHE A 114 -0.52 -7.87 1.53
CA PHE A 114 -1.22 -6.71 2.14
C PHE A 114 -1.48 -6.82 3.64
N ASP A 115 -0.73 -7.63 4.38
CA ASP A 115 -0.85 -7.69 5.84
C ASP A 115 -0.09 -6.54 6.50
N PRO A 116 -0.78 -5.56 7.10
CA PRO A 116 -0.15 -4.41 7.72
C PRO A 116 0.57 -4.76 9.03
N TYR A 117 0.34 -5.93 9.58
CA TYR A 117 1.01 -6.43 10.78
C TYR A 117 2.15 -7.40 10.46
N ALA A 118 2.35 -7.74 9.20
CA ALA A 118 3.42 -8.62 8.78
C ALA A 118 4.76 -8.14 9.33
N LYS A 119 5.54 -9.07 9.85
CA LYS A 119 6.89 -8.81 10.36
C LYS A 119 7.81 -9.95 9.98
N SER A 120 8.88 -9.64 9.26
CA SER A 120 9.89 -10.61 8.88
C SER A 120 10.87 -10.90 10.03
N VAL A 121 11.66 -11.94 9.90
CA VAL A 121 12.74 -12.29 10.84
C VAL A 121 13.74 -11.14 10.99
N ASP A 122 14.04 -10.44 9.91
CA ASP A 122 14.97 -9.30 9.89
C ASP A 122 14.33 -7.98 10.36
N GLY A 123 13.05 -8.03 10.78
CA GLY A 123 12.32 -6.90 11.33
C GLY A 123 11.69 -5.97 10.30
N ALA A 124 11.62 -6.38 9.03
CA ALA A 124 10.81 -5.69 8.04
C ALA A 124 9.34 -5.74 8.43
N THR A 125 8.59 -4.65 8.26
CA THR A 125 7.26 -4.49 8.88
C THR A 125 6.28 -3.81 7.93
N GLY A 126 5.00 -4.21 8.02
CA GLY A 126 3.87 -3.61 7.31
C GLY A 126 3.69 -4.12 5.89
N ILE A 127 2.72 -3.56 5.16
CA ILE A 127 2.39 -4.02 3.80
C ILE A 127 3.57 -3.87 2.82
N TRP A 128 4.47 -2.91 3.07
CA TRP A 128 5.63 -2.60 2.25
C TRP A 128 6.94 -3.18 2.77
N GLN A 129 6.90 -3.93 3.86
CA GLN A 129 8.07 -4.59 4.49
C GLN A 129 9.29 -3.67 4.67
N PHE A 130 9.06 -2.46 5.20
CA PHE A 130 10.17 -1.57 5.50
C PHE A 130 11.03 -2.09 6.66
N LEU A 131 12.33 -2.20 6.42
CA LEU A 131 13.31 -2.34 7.50
C LEU A 131 13.34 -1.07 8.37
N PRO A 132 13.62 -1.17 9.69
CA PRO A 132 13.61 -0.01 10.59
C PRO A 132 14.52 1.14 10.14
N ALA A 133 15.70 0.83 9.60
CA ALA A 133 16.63 1.85 9.12
C ALA A 133 16.10 2.57 7.88
N THR A 134 15.67 1.80 6.87
CA THR A 134 15.11 2.34 5.64
C THR A 134 13.83 3.13 5.91
N GLY A 135 12.95 2.62 6.79
CA GLY A 135 11.74 3.35 7.16
C GLY A 135 12.05 4.73 7.76
N ARG A 136 13.04 4.84 8.65
CA ARG A 136 13.48 6.14 9.19
C ARG A 136 14.04 7.08 8.13
N GLU A 137 14.86 6.55 7.22
CA GLU A 137 15.43 7.31 6.11
C GLU A 137 14.34 7.90 5.21
N TRP A 138 13.25 7.17 5.04
CA TRP A 138 12.08 7.58 4.24
C TRP A 138 10.96 8.23 5.05
N GLY A 139 11.29 8.74 6.25
CA GLY A 139 10.41 9.58 7.05
C GLY A 139 9.33 8.84 7.85
N LEU A 140 9.37 7.51 7.91
CA LEU A 140 8.45 6.72 8.72
C LEU A 140 8.82 6.82 10.21
N LYS A 141 8.02 7.59 10.93
CA LYS A 141 8.19 7.78 12.39
C LYS A 141 7.75 6.52 13.11
N SER A 142 8.48 6.19 14.19
CA SER A 142 8.10 5.13 15.12
C SER A 142 8.37 5.59 16.53
N ASN A 143 7.40 5.39 17.41
CA ASN A 143 7.51 5.63 18.83
C ASN A 143 6.76 4.54 19.58
N TRP A 144 6.57 4.69 20.90
CA TRP A 144 5.85 3.70 21.70
C TRP A 144 4.41 3.46 21.24
N TRP A 145 3.75 4.47 20.67
CA TRP A 145 2.33 4.45 20.32
C TRP A 145 2.07 4.28 18.83
N TYR A 146 3.02 4.56 18.00
CA TYR A 146 2.84 4.63 16.55
C TYR A 146 4.05 4.04 15.83
N ASP A 147 3.77 3.20 14.85
CA ASP A 147 4.78 2.70 13.91
C ASP A 147 4.34 2.97 12.47
N GLY A 148 4.93 4.01 11.85
CA GLY A 148 4.62 4.44 10.49
C GLY A 148 4.83 3.38 9.42
N LYS A 149 5.59 2.32 9.71
CA LYS A 149 5.74 1.19 8.79
C LYS A 149 4.46 0.37 8.66
N LYS A 150 3.63 0.38 9.72
CA LYS A 150 2.32 -0.27 9.76
C LYS A 150 1.19 0.63 9.24
N ASP A 151 1.42 1.94 9.22
CA ASP A 151 0.48 2.91 8.66
C ASP A 151 0.49 2.77 7.14
N VAL A 152 -0.60 2.25 6.59
CA VAL A 152 -0.72 1.97 5.16
C VAL A 152 -0.55 3.23 4.32
N MET A 153 -1.10 4.36 4.76
CA MET A 153 -0.98 5.62 4.01
C MET A 153 0.45 6.16 4.05
N ALA A 154 1.04 6.26 5.24
CA ALA A 154 2.39 6.77 5.40
C ALA A 154 3.43 5.87 4.72
N SER A 155 3.30 4.55 4.86
CA SER A 155 4.23 3.61 4.24
C SER A 155 4.08 3.53 2.73
N THR A 156 2.89 3.78 2.17
CA THR A 156 2.70 3.88 0.71
C THR A 156 3.41 5.09 0.14
N GLU A 157 3.28 6.27 0.77
CA GLU A 157 4.03 7.47 0.33
C GLU A 157 5.55 7.23 0.36
N ALA A 158 6.04 6.65 1.45
CA ALA A 158 7.46 6.33 1.60
C ALA A 158 7.94 5.32 0.55
N ALA A 159 7.17 4.26 0.29
CA ALA A 159 7.54 3.21 -0.66
C ALA A 159 7.57 3.71 -2.10
N LEU A 160 6.53 4.43 -2.54
CA LEU A 160 6.49 5.00 -3.88
C LEU A 160 7.58 6.06 -4.08
N GLY A 161 7.86 6.88 -3.06
CA GLY A 161 8.98 7.81 -3.06
C GLY A 161 10.33 7.08 -3.17
N PHE A 162 10.54 6.01 -2.41
CA PHE A 162 11.76 5.20 -2.47
C PHE A 162 11.93 4.52 -3.83
N LEU A 163 10.87 3.92 -4.37
CA LEU A 163 10.89 3.30 -5.70
C LEU A 163 11.20 4.32 -6.80
N THR A 164 10.64 5.54 -6.71
CA THR A 164 10.97 6.65 -7.62
C THR A 164 12.45 7.03 -7.55
N TYR A 165 13.00 7.12 -6.34
CA TYR A 165 14.43 7.38 -6.16
C TYR A 165 15.28 6.26 -6.78
N LEU A 166 14.91 4.99 -6.55
CA LEU A 166 15.62 3.84 -7.11
C LEU A 166 15.53 3.83 -8.64
N ASN A 167 14.37 4.11 -9.22
CA ASN A 167 14.22 4.19 -10.66
C ASN A 167 15.16 5.25 -11.28
N LYS A 168 15.23 6.45 -10.70
CA LYS A 168 16.19 7.48 -11.13
C LYS A 168 17.63 7.01 -11.00
N LYS A 169 17.96 6.30 -9.92
CA LYS A 169 19.30 5.76 -9.67
C LYS A 169 19.71 4.69 -10.68
N PHE A 170 18.75 3.94 -11.22
CA PHE A 170 18.93 2.89 -12.23
C PHE A 170 18.46 3.34 -13.62
N GLU A 171 18.56 4.63 -13.92
CA GLU A 171 18.40 5.22 -15.26
C GLU A 171 17.04 4.90 -15.91
N GLY A 172 15.99 4.74 -15.11
CA GLY A 172 14.63 4.46 -15.56
C GLY A 172 14.26 2.97 -15.61
N ASP A 173 15.18 2.06 -15.29
CA ASP A 173 14.90 0.61 -15.28
C ASP A 173 14.11 0.22 -14.01
N TRP A 174 12.82 -0.08 -14.19
CA TRP A 174 11.94 -0.47 -13.11
C TRP A 174 12.27 -1.85 -12.54
N LEU A 175 12.77 -2.80 -13.35
CA LEU A 175 13.13 -4.14 -12.86
C LEU A 175 14.33 -4.05 -11.92
N LEU A 176 15.33 -3.24 -12.27
CA LEU A 176 16.47 -2.95 -11.40
C LEU A 176 16.07 -2.15 -10.16
N ALA A 177 15.12 -1.22 -10.28
CA ALA A 177 14.58 -0.47 -9.14
C ALA A 177 13.87 -1.39 -8.14
N MET A 178 13.00 -2.28 -8.61
CA MET A 178 12.33 -3.28 -7.76
C MET A 178 13.31 -4.28 -7.15
N ALA A 179 14.30 -4.75 -7.90
CA ALA A 179 15.37 -5.58 -7.37
C ALA A 179 16.16 -4.87 -6.26
N ALA A 180 16.39 -3.56 -6.43
CA ALA A 180 17.10 -2.75 -5.44
C ALA A 180 16.22 -2.40 -4.22
N TYR A 181 14.91 -2.32 -4.38
CA TYR A 181 13.97 -2.21 -3.26
C TYR A 181 14.10 -3.43 -2.33
N ASN A 182 14.11 -4.63 -2.90
CA ASN A 182 14.23 -5.89 -2.15
C ASN A 182 15.65 -6.13 -1.61
N ALA A 183 16.70 -6.04 -2.46
CA ALA A 183 18.07 -6.42 -2.10
C ALA A 183 18.95 -5.29 -1.55
N GLY A 184 18.49 -4.06 -1.68
CA GLY A 184 19.28 -2.86 -1.44
C GLY A 184 20.10 -2.41 -2.68
N PRO A 185 20.15 -1.09 -2.94
CA PRO A 185 20.77 -0.53 -4.15
C PRO A 185 22.28 -0.83 -4.27
N THR A 186 22.99 -0.94 -3.15
CA THR A 186 24.42 -1.26 -3.15
C THR A 186 24.72 -2.64 -3.74
N ARG A 187 23.85 -3.62 -3.44
CA ARG A 187 24.01 -5.00 -3.93
C ARG A 187 23.76 -5.08 -5.42
N VAL A 188 22.69 -4.46 -5.91
CA VAL A 188 22.37 -4.41 -7.34
C VAL A 188 23.47 -3.69 -8.12
N ASN A 189 23.94 -2.53 -7.65
CA ASN A 189 25.06 -1.81 -8.28
C ASN A 189 26.36 -2.64 -8.33
N ARG A 190 26.61 -3.46 -7.31
CA ARG A 190 27.78 -4.36 -7.32
C ARG A 190 27.65 -5.42 -8.40
N ALA A 191 26.46 -6.02 -8.56
CA ALA A 191 26.19 -7.00 -9.59
C ALA A 191 26.32 -6.41 -11.01
N ILE A 192 25.75 -5.21 -11.23
CA ILE A 192 25.88 -4.46 -12.49
C ILE A 192 27.36 -4.21 -12.83
N ARG A 193 28.15 -3.68 -11.88
CA ARG A 193 29.59 -3.44 -12.11
C ARG A 193 30.36 -4.71 -12.42
N LYS A 194 30.06 -5.83 -11.71
CA LYS A 194 30.68 -7.13 -11.97
C LYS A 194 30.43 -7.57 -13.42
N ASN A 195 29.19 -7.49 -13.88
CA ASN A 195 28.83 -7.86 -15.25
C ASN A 195 29.44 -6.90 -16.28
N LYS A 196 29.37 -5.59 -16.05
CA LYS A 196 29.96 -4.58 -16.94
C LYS A 196 31.46 -4.80 -17.13
N ASN A 197 32.20 -5.07 -16.05
CA ASN A 197 33.63 -5.35 -16.10
C ASN A 197 33.98 -6.66 -16.82
N ALA A 198 33.03 -7.60 -16.87
CA ALA A 198 33.17 -8.88 -17.56
C ALA A 198 32.63 -8.85 -19.00
N GLY A 199 32.18 -7.66 -19.51
CA GLY A 199 31.58 -7.54 -20.83
C GLY A 199 30.24 -8.25 -20.98
N LYS A 200 29.54 -8.51 -19.87
CA LYS A 200 28.25 -9.18 -19.83
C LYS A 200 27.10 -8.18 -19.78
N SER A 201 25.89 -8.64 -20.12
CA SER A 201 24.64 -7.88 -19.99
C SER A 201 24.40 -7.43 -18.55
N THR A 202 23.84 -6.24 -18.41
CA THR A 202 23.46 -5.63 -17.12
C THR A 202 21.96 -5.60 -16.88
N ARG A 203 21.15 -6.27 -17.73
CA ARG A 203 19.72 -6.43 -17.50
C ARG A 203 19.49 -7.18 -16.18
N PHE A 204 18.39 -6.88 -15.49
CA PHE A 204 18.00 -7.56 -14.25
C PHE A 204 18.18 -9.09 -14.33
N TRP A 205 17.73 -9.70 -15.42
CA TRP A 205 17.71 -11.15 -15.65
C TRP A 205 19.10 -11.80 -15.72
N ASP A 206 20.12 -11.03 -16.05
CA ASP A 206 21.50 -11.50 -16.24
C ASP A 206 22.39 -11.22 -15.03
N LEU A 207 21.84 -10.61 -13.97
CA LEU A 207 22.59 -10.26 -12.76
C LEU A 207 22.67 -11.42 -11.76
N ASP A 208 23.83 -11.59 -11.17
CA ASP A 208 24.06 -12.50 -10.03
C ASP A 208 23.55 -11.84 -8.74
N LEU A 209 22.25 -12.04 -8.44
CA LEU A 209 21.55 -11.50 -7.28
C LEU A 209 21.16 -12.62 -6.32
N PRO A 210 20.82 -12.31 -5.05
CA PRO A 210 20.30 -13.30 -4.11
C PRO A 210 19.07 -14.03 -4.68
N LYS A 211 18.90 -15.30 -4.31
CA LYS A 211 17.75 -16.12 -4.76
C LYS A 211 16.39 -15.48 -4.46
N GLU A 212 16.29 -14.79 -3.35
CA GLU A 212 15.08 -14.05 -3.01
C GLU A 212 14.81 -12.95 -4.04
N THR A 213 15.81 -12.14 -4.35
CA THR A 213 15.71 -11.03 -5.29
C THR A 213 15.46 -11.48 -6.73
N THR A 214 16.14 -12.57 -7.16
CA THR A 214 15.91 -13.17 -8.48
C THR A 214 14.51 -13.77 -8.63
N ALA A 215 13.83 -14.08 -7.53
CA ALA A 215 12.44 -14.52 -7.51
C ALA A 215 11.43 -13.37 -7.36
N TYR A 216 11.84 -12.26 -6.76
CA TYR A 216 10.97 -11.15 -6.37
C TYR A 216 10.28 -10.48 -7.57
N VAL A 217 11.08 -10.02 -8.53
CA VAL A 217 10.57 -9.36 -9.74
C VAL A 217 9.72 -10.32 -10.59
N PRO A 218 10.17 -11.56 -10.88
CA PRO A 218 9.34 -12.52 -11.60
C PRO A 218 7.99 -12.82 -10.94
N LYS A 219 7.92 -12.91 -9.61
CA LYS A 219 6.66 -13.12 -8.90
C LYS A 219 5.66 -11.99 -9.16
N LEU A 220 6.12 -10.75 -9.14
CA LEU A 220 5.28 -9.60 -9.47
C LEU A 220 4.83 -9.64 -10.93
N LEU A 221 5.74 -9.88 -11.86
CA LEU A 221 5.40 -9.91 -13.29
C LEU A 221 4.40 -11.03 -13.62
N VAL A 222 4.53 -12.20 -12.98
CA VAL A 222 3.55 -13.30 -13.13
C VAL A 222 2.19 -12.92 -12.54
N LEU A 223 2.16 -12.15 -11.44
CA LEU A 223 0.90 -11.58 -10.94
C LEU A 223 0.28 -10.60 -11.95
N CYS A 224 1.10 -9.78 -12.60
CA CYS A 224 0.62 -8.89 -13.67
C CYS A 224 0.05 -9.68 -14.86
N GLU A 225 0.66 -10.80 -15.23
CA GLU A 225 0.11 -11.71 -16.27
C GLU A 225 -1.22 -12.32 -15.85
N LEU A 226 -1.33 -12.79 -14.61
CA LEU A 226 -2.61 -13.28 -14.06
C LEU A 226 -3.71 -12.22 -14.15
N ILE A 227 -3.41 -10.97 -13.80
CA ILE A 227 -4.39 -9.87 -13.87
C ILE A 227 -4.74 -9.55 -15.33
N ARG A 228 -3.75 -9.62 -16.23
CA ARG A 228 -3.93 -9.32 -17.66
C ARG A 228 -4.80 -10.36 -18.34
N ASP A 229 -4.57 -11.64 -18.07
CA ASP A 229 -5.24 -12.77 -18.71
C ASP A 229 -5.43 -13.93 -17.70
N PRO A 230 -6.47 -13.87 -16.83
CA PRO A 230 -6.74 -14.92 -15.87
C PRO A 230 -7.07 -16.27 -16.52
N ASP A 231 -7.68 -16.26 -17.71
CA ASP A 231 -8.07 -17.47 -18.42
C ASP A 231 -6.85 -18.32 -18.79
N SER A 232 -5.72 -17.68 -19.10
CA SER A 232 -4.46 -18.40 -19.37
C SER A 232 -3.92 -19.15 -18.14
N PHE A 233 -4.43 -18.88 -16.96
CA PHE A 233 -4.08 -19.58 -15.70
C PHE A 233 -5.14 -20.61 -15.29
N ASP A 234 -6.21 -20.77 -16.05
CA ASP A 234 -7.34 -21.65 -15.72
C ASP A 234 -7.95 -21.35 -14.33
N VAL A 235 -8.07 -20.08 -13.99
CA VAL A 235 -8.61 -19.59 -12.73
C VAL A 235 -9.56 -18.41 -12.95
N ASN A 236 -10.49 -18.23 -12.03
CA ASN A 236 -11.33 -17.05 -11.94
C ASN A 236 -10.71 -16.05 -10.96
N LEU A 237 -10.41 -14.83 -11.41
CA LEU A 237 -9.92 -13.75 -10.57
C LEU A 237 -11.11 -13.02 -9.92
N PRO A 238 -11.39 -13.24 -8.62
CA PRO A 238 -12.53 -12.62 -7.96
C PRO A 238 -12.44 -11.10 -7.97
N SER A 239 -13.55 -10.46 -8.31
CA SER A 239 -13.68 -9.01 -8.39
C SER A 239 -13.35 -8.31 -7.07
N ILE A 240 -12.69 -7.17 -7.15
CA ILE A 240 -12.50 -6.22 -6.07
C ILE A 240 -13.15 -4.90 -6.48
N ALA A 241 -14.06 -4.38 -5.65
CA ALA A 241 -14.74 -3.13 -5.95
C ALA A 241 -13.73 -1.97 -6.12
N ASN A 242 -13.83 -1.24 -7.24
CA ASN A 242 -13.00 -0.07 -7.53
C ASN A 242 -13.50 1.14 -6.73
N ARG A 243 -13.31 1.10 -5.41
CA ARG A 243 -13.67 2.19 -4.49
C ARG A 243 -12.81 2.16 -3.24
N ALA A 244 -12.64 3.32 -2.62
CA ALA A 244 -11.93 3.42 -1.35
C ALA A 244 -12.61 2.57 -0.26
N TYR A 245 -11.85 1.71 0.40
CA TYR A 245 -12.34 0.92 1.54
C TYR A 245 -12.40 1.76 2.82
N PHE A 246 -11.54 2.75 2.97
CA PHE A 246 -11.46 3.63 4.12
C PHE A 246 -11.28 5.09 3.69
N GLN A 247 -11.63 6.00 4.58
CA GLN A 247 -11.44 7.43 4.41
C GLN A 247 -10.68 8.01 5.60
N LYS A 248 -9.76 8.95 5.34
CA LYS A 248 -9.07 9.68 6.40
C LYS A 248 -9.94 10.84 6.86
N VAL A 249 -10.31 10.82 8.15
CA VAL A 249 -11.05 11.91 8.77
C VAL A 249 -10.10 12.66 9.72
N LYS A 250 -10.04 13.99 9.59
CA LYS A 250 -9.29 14.84 10.49
C LYS A 250 -10.20 15.26 11.66
N ILE A 251 -9.81 14.89 12.86
CA ILE A 251 -10.52 15.27 14.07
C ILE A 251 -9.81 16.44 14.76
N PRO A 252 -10.56 17.42 15.34
CA PRO A 252 -9.99 18.64 15.89
C PRO A 252 -9.30 18.44 17.27
N GLY A 253 -9.50 17.29 17.90
CA GLY A 253 -8.98 17.01 19.24
C GLY A 253 -8.74 15.53 19.49
N GLN A 254 -8.40 15.19 20.71
CA GLN A 254 -8.27 13.80 21.13
C GLN A 254 -9.65 13.15 21.20
N LEU A 255 -9.79 11.99 20.60
CA LEU A 255 -11.02 11.20 20.57
C LEU A 255 -10.69 9.79 21.05
N ASP A 256 -11.56 9.26 21.89
CA ASP A 256 -11.53 7.85 22.28
C ASP A 256 -11.99 6.97 21.12
N LEU A 257 -11.43 5.77 21.02
CA LEU A 257 -11.71 4.85 19.92
C LEU A 257 -13.18 4.42 19.88
N MET A 258 -13.80 4.21 21.04
CA MET A 258 -15.21 3.85 21.14
C MET A 258 -16.10 5.00 20.63
N GLN A 259 -15.76 6.25 21.04
CA GLN A 259 -16.45 7.44 20.55
C GLN A 259 -16.28 7.62 19.03
N ALA A 260 -15.05 7.33 18.52
CA ALA A 260 -14.80 7.36 17.09
C ALA A 260 -15.63 6.31 16.33
N ALA A 261 -15.77 5.11 16.88
CA ALA A 261 -16.60 4.05 16.33
C ALA A 261 -18.08 4.45 16.29
N ASP A 262 -18.59 4.98 17.40
CA ASP A 262 -19.97 5.44 17.52
C ASP A 262 -20.30 6.57 16.52
N LEU A 263 -19.40 7.55 16.40
CA LEU A 263 -19.56 8.67 15.45
C LEU A 263 -19.52 8.21 13.99
N ALA A 264 -18.70 7.19 13.69
CA ALA A 264 -18.59 6.62 12.35
C ALA A 264 -19.72 5.60 12.04
N GLY A 265 -20.52 5.20 13.01
CA GLY A 265 -21.52 4.13 12.88
C GLY A 265 -20.86 2.77 12.60
N LEU A 266 -19.66 2.54 13.11
CA LEU A 266 -18.86 1.35 12.86
C LEU A 266 -18.68 0.53 14.14
N ASN A 267 -18.46 -0.79 13.95
CA ASN A 267 -17.98 -1.61 15.06
C ASN A 267 -16.53 -1.20 15.43
N PRO A 268 -16.19 -1.04 16.72
CA PRO A 268 -14.85 -0.73 17.17
C PRO A 268 -13.76 -1.61 16.57
N GLU A 269 -14.01 -2.90 16.37
CA GLU A 269 -13.09 -3.83 15.71
C GLU A 269 -12.73 -3.42 14.27
N THR A 270 -13.67 -2.79 13.57
CA THR A 270 -13.42 -2.28 12.21
C THR A 270 -12.42 -1.12 12.23
N ILE A 271 -12.51 -0.25 13.23
CA ILE A 271 -11.56 0.86 13.40
C ILE A 271 -10.20 0.32 13.82
N TYR A 272 -10.13 -0.66 14.72
CA TYR A 272 -8.88 -1.34 15.07
C TYR A 272 -8.18 -1.96 13.86
N ALA A 273 -8.93 -2.50 12.92
CA ALA A 273 -8.38 -3.13 11.71
C ALA A 273 -7.74 -2.14 10.73
N VAL A 274 -8.08 -0.85 10.79
CA VAL A 274 -7.57 0.20 9.89
C VAL A 274 -6.77 1.29 10.62
N SER A 275 -6.80 1.32 11.97
CA SER A 275 -6.09 2.28 12.81
C SER A 275 -4.94 1.61 13.53
N TYR A 276 -3.71 2.03 13.21
CA TYR A 276 -2.47 1.49 13.81
C TYR A 276 -1.99 2.24 15.03
N THR A 277 -2.74 3.21 15.48
CA THR A 277 -2.48 3.80 16.77
C THR A 277 -2.95 2.81 17.84
N HIS A 278 -2.01 2.15 18.49
CA HIS A 278 -2.29 1.48 19.75
C HIS A 278 -2.78 2.54 20.73
N LEU A 279 -4.09 2.70 20.83
CA LEU A 279 -4.71 3.42 21.91
C LEU A 279 -4.72 2.52 23.15
N THR A 280 -3.55 2.30 23.72
CA THR A 280 -3.51 2.06 25.14
C THR A 280 -3.73 3.42 25.77
N LEU A 281 -4.94 3.63 26.27
CA LEU A 281 -5.22 4.75 27.16
C LEU A 281 -4.15 4.80 28.23
N PRO A 282 -3.59 5.98 28.56
CA PRO A 282 -2.87 6.11 29.80
C PRO A 282 -3.89 5.79 30.91
N THR A 283 -3.76 4.62 31.50
CA THR A 283 -4.41 4.33 32.76
C THR A 283 -4.01 5.44 33.71
N SER A 284 -4.99 6.30 33.99
CA SER A 284 -5.04 7.27 35.12
C SER A 284 -3.68 7.69 35.70
N ILE A 285 -3.31 8.88 35.36
CA ILE A 285 -2.45 9.65 36.27
C ILE A 285 -3.25 9.83 37.56
N GLN A 286 -2.86 9.13 38.60
CA GLN A 286 -3.20 9.51 39.95
C GLN A 286 -2.52 10.84 40.30
#